data_d3fc2304b0f153b89ac8e0754942e2ca
#
_entry.id   d3fc2304b0f153b89ac8e0754942e2ca
#
_cell.length_a   1.000
_cell.length_b   1.000
_cell.length_c   1.000
_cell.angle_alpha   90.00
_cell.angle_beta   90.00
_cell.angle_gamma   90.00
#
_symmetry.space_group_name_H-M   'P 1'
#
loop_
_entity.id
_entity.type
_entity.pdbx_description
1 polymer ?
#
loop_
_entity_poly.entity_id
_entity_poly.type
_entity_poly.pdbx_seq_one_letter_code
_entity_poly.pdbx_strand_id
1 'polypeptide(L)'
;MDKESIANELNDILIEFHNTLCNPSIRCKDCEISNYRKKYNVSGSCNAVYLAIKLLGATEDTAIFINKQHIVFRSIICRDRGFNYCLNECYIHDIRIYTDLLENRGSCFYTYLGTILLNDV
;
A
#
# COMPACT_ATOMS: atom_id res chain seq x y z
N MET A 1 5.91 -14.45 8.16
CA MET A 1 6.52 -14.24 6.83
C MET A 1 7.70 -13.28 6.99
N ASP A 2 8.84 -13.60 6.41
CA ASP A 2 10.00 -12.72 6.52
C ASP A 2 9.92 -11.51 5.60
N LYS A 3 10.85 -10.57 5.77
CA LYS A 3 10.83 -9.31 5.03
C LYS A 3 10.92 -9.52 3.52
N GLU A 4 11.76 -10.44 3.08
CA GLU A 4 11.94 -10.71 1.65
C GLU A 4 10.67 -11.32 1.03
N SER A 5 10.04 -12.24 1.74
CA SER A 5 8.79 -12.86 1.28
C SER A 5 7.65 -11.85 1.17
N ILE A 6 7.53 -10.97 2.17
CA ILE A 6 6.55 -9.88 2.13
C ILE A 6 6.82 -8.97 0.93
N ALA A 7 8.09 -8.58 0.75
CA ALA A 7 8.48 -7.70 -0.34
C ALA A 7 8.16 -8.30 -1.71
N ASN A 8 8.44 -9.60 -1.89
CA ASN A 8 8.15 -10.29 -3.15
C ASN A 8 6.65 -10.34 -3.45
N GLU A 9 5.84 -10.64 -2.43
CA GLU A 9 4.39 -10.66 -2.58
C GLU A 9 3.85 -9.28 -2.92
N LEU A 10 4.33 -8.24 -2.26
CA LEU A 10 3.92 -6.87 -2.53
C LEU A 10 4.31 -6.43 -3.93
N ASN A 11 5.49 -6.85 -4.39
CA ASN A 11 5.94 -6.53 -5.74
C ASN A 11 5.04 -7.18 -6.80
N ASP A 12 4.66 -8.43 -6.60
CA ASP A 12 3.78 -9.15 -7.51
C ASP A 12 2.40 -8.48 -7.58
N ILE A 13 1.86 -8.08 -6.44
CA ILE A 13 0.57 -7.39 -6.38
C ILE A 13 0.64 -6.02 -7.08
N LEU A 14 1.75 -5.30 -6.91
CA LEU A 14 1.95 -4.01 -7.56
C LEU A 14 2.02 -4.15 -9.08
N ILE A 15 2.72 -5.16 -9.57
CA ILE A 15 2.80 -5.46 -11.01
C ILE A 15 1.41 -5.77 -11.55
N GLU A 16 0.66 -6.61 -10.86
CA GLU A 16 -0.71 -6.94 -11.23
C GLU A 16 -1.59 -5.69 -11.34
N PHE A 17 -1.49 -4.80 -10.34
CA PHE A 17 -2.26 -3.55 -10.32
C PHE A 17 -1.96 -2.68 -11.54
N HIS A 18 -0.68 -2.51 -11.87
CA HIS A 18 -0.30 -1.71 -13.04
C HIS A 18 -0.69 -2.36 -14.35
N ASN A 19 -0.65 -3.68 -14.44
CA ASN A 19 -1.01 -4.38 -15.66
C ASN A 19 -2.53 -4.41 -15.91
N THR A 20 -3.33 -4.42 -14.85
CA THR A 20 -4.78 -4.61 -14.98
C THR A 20 -5.59 -3.32 -14.82
N LEU A 21 -5.16 -2.39 -13.99
CA LEU A 21 -5.97 -1.23 -13.63
C LEU A 21 -5.29 0.11 -13.83
N CYS A 22 -4.06 0.27 -13.35
CA CYS A 22 -3.37 1.55 -13.39
C CYS A 22 -2.39 1.60 -14.56
N ASN A 23 -2.94 1.72 -15.77
CA ASN A 23 -2.15 1.80 -17.00
C ASN A 23 -2.77 2.81 -17.95
N PRO A 24 -2.05 3.22 -19.02
CA PRO A 24 -2.53 4.27 -19.92
C PRO A 24 -3.84 3.95 -20.65
N SER A 25 -4.25 2.68 -20.69
CA SER A 25 -5.48 2.27 -21.37
C SER A 25 -6.73 2.56 -20.56
N ILE A 26 -6.61 2.84 -19.27
CA ILE A 26 -7.74 3.05 -18.37
C ILE A 26 -7.61 4.43 -17.72
N ARG A 27 -8.63 5.25 -17.87
CA ARG A 27 -8.66 6.57 -17.22
C ARG A 27 -8.97 6.42 -15.75
N CYS A 28 -8.44 7.31 -14.92
CA CYS A 28 -8.74 7.30 -13.49
C CYS A 28 -10.23 7.37 -13.19
N LYS A 29 -10.99 8.12 -13.98
CA LYS A 29 -12.45 8.23 -13.80
C LYS A 29 -13.19 6.91 -14.05
N ASP A 30 -12.59 6.00 -14.81
CA ASP A 30 -13.16 4.70 -15.14
C ASP A 30 -12.52 3.58 -14.30
N CYS A 31 -11.55 3.91 -13.46
CA CYS A 31 -10.83 2.94 -12.62
C CYS A 31 -11.66 2.58 -11.39
N GLU A 32 -11.81 1.29 -11.14
CA GLU A 32 -12.55 0.78 -9.98
C GLU A 32 -11.98 1.30 -8.66
N ILE A 33 -10.67 1.42 -8.56
CA ILE A 33 -10.01 1.88 -7.34
C ILE A 33 -10.30 3.35 -7.10
N SER A 34 -10.22 4.17 -8.14
CA SER A 34 -10.54 5.60 -8.03
C SER A 34 -12.00 5.79 -7.62
N ASN A 35 -12.91 5.02 -8.20
CA ASN A 35 -14.34 5.10 -7.87
C ASN A 35 -14.63 4.66 -6.45
N TYR A 36 -13.97 3.60 -5.99
CA TYR A 36 -14.09 3.13 -4.61
C TYR A 36 -13.59 4.20 -3.62
N ARG A 37 -12.46 4.83 -3.93
CA ARG A 37 -11.90 5.86 -3.07
C ARG A 37 -12.82 7.07 -2.93
N LYS A 38 -13.47 7.45 -4.02
CA LYS A 38 -14.45 8.55 -3.99
C LYS A 38 -15.69 8.18 -3.20
N LYS A 39 -16.20 6.97 -3.43
CA LYS A 39 -17.43 6.51 -2.79
C LYS A 39 -17.31 6.50 -1.26
N TYR A 40 -16.19 6.04 -0.74
CA TYR A 40 -15.99 5.87 0.71
C TYR A 40 -15.02 6.88 1.31
N ASN A 41 -14.60 7.87 0.54
CA ASN A 41 -13.65 8.89 0.98
C ASN A 41 -12.39 8.27 1.60
N VAL A 42 -11.76 7.36 0.85
CA VAL A 42 -10.59 6.60 1.33
C VAL A 42 -9.32 7.38 1.10
N SER A 43 -8.50 7.51 2.14
CA SER A 43 -7.17 8.11 2.06
C SER A 43 -6.10 7.06 1.71
N GLY A 44 -4.94 7.55 1.31
CA GLY A 44 -3.83 6.69 0.91
C GLY A 44 -3.71 6.61 -0.61
N SER A 45 -2.66 5.92 -1.06
CA SER A 45 -2.40 5.75 -2.49
C SER A 45 -3.29 4.68 -3.11
N CYS A 46 -3.47 4.75 -4.44
CA CYS A 46 -4.29 3.78 -5.15
C CYS A 46 -3.76 2.35 -5.00
N ASN A 47 -2.44 2.17 -5.00
CA ASN A 47 -1.86 0.83 -4.82
C ASN A 47 -2.17 0.24 -3.44
N ALA A 48 -2.14 1.07 -2.40
CA ALA A 48 -2.50 0.62 -1.05
C ALA A 48 -3.96 0.20 -0.97
N VAL A 49 -4.84 0.98 -1.59
CA VAL A 49 -6.27 0.66 -1.64
C VAL A 49 -6.50 -0.64 -2.41
N TYR A 50 -5.83 -0.81 -3.55
CA TYR A 50 -5.92 -2.04 -4.32
C TYR A 50 -5.52 -3.27 -3.50
N LEU A 51 -4.41 -3.17 -2.77
CA LEU A 51 -3.94 -4.25 -1.90
C LEU A 51 -5.01 -4.67 -0.89
N ALA A 52 -5.58 -3.70 -0.21
CA ALA A 52 -6.59 -3.96 0.81
C ALA A 52 -7.86 -4.58 0.22
N ILE A 53 -8.33 -4.07 -0.92
CA ILE A 53 -9.50 -4.61 -1.60
C ILE A 53 -9.25 -6.04 -2.05
N LYS A 54 -8.08 -6.32 -2.59
CA LYS A 54 -7.72 -7.66 -3.06
C LYS A 54 -7.77 -8.68 -1.93
N LEU A 55 -7.31 -8.31 -0.75
CA LEU A 55 -7.20 -9.22 0.39
C LEU A 55 -8.44 -9.24 1.29
N LEU A 56 -9.18 -8.15 1.36
CA LEU A 56 -10.32 -8.00 2.29
C LEU A 56 -11.67 -7.82 1.62
N GLY A 57 -11.69 -7.42 0.35
CA GLY A 57 -12.92 -7.12 -0.38
C GLY A 57 -13.22 -5.64 -0.48
N ALA A 58 -14.03 -5.27 -1.47
CA ALA A 58 -14.34 -3.86 -1.77
C ALA A 58 -15.59 -3.41 -1.00
N THR A 59 -15.49 -3.36 0.32
CA THR A 59 -16.60 -3.04 1.21
C THR A 59 -16.34 -1.74 1.97
N GLU A 60 -17.40 -1.24 2.62
CA GLU A 60 -17.27 -0.09 3.52
C GLU A 60 -16.35 -0.39 4.70
N ASP A 61 -16.41 -1.61 5.23
CA ASP A 61 -15.55 -2.02 6.35
C ASP A 61 -14.07 -1.95 5.96
N THR A 62 -13.74 -2.34 4.74
CA THR A 62 -12.37 -2.23 4.22
C THR A 62 -11.96 -0.76 4.14
N ALA A 63 -12.84 0.13 3.71
CA ALA A 63 -12.56 1.56 3.65
C ALA A 63 -12.28 2.14 5.05
N ILE A 64 -13.06 1.75 6.03
CA ILE A 64 -12.87 2.17 7.42
C ILE A 64 -11.51 1.68 7.93
N PHE A 65 -11.17 0.43 7.64
CA PHE A 65 -9.88 -0.15 8.01
C PHE A 65 -8.72 0.63 7.40
N ILE A 66 -8.78 0.92 6.09
CA ILE A 66 -7.71 1.66 5.40
C ILE A 66 -7.53 3.04 6.03
N ASN A 67 -8.61 3.77 6.25
CA ASN A 67 -8.55 5.12 6.82
C ASN A 67 -7.96 5.10 8.23
N LYS A 68 -8.34 4.13 9.04
CA LYS A 68 -7.82 3.98 10.39
C LYS A 68 -6.32 3.68 10.36
N GLN A 69 -5.89 2.76 9.50
CA GLN A 69 -4.48 2.41 9.39
C GLN A 69 -3.65 3.56 8.82
N HIS A 70 -4.22 4.36 7.94
CA HIS A 70 -3.52 5.52 7.41
C HIS A 70 -3.22 6.54 8.52
N ILE A 71 -4.16 6.75 9.43
CA ILE A 71 -3.95 7.63 10.58
C ILE A 71 -2.85 7.07 11.48
N VAL A 72 -2.89 5.78 11.79
CA VAL A 72 -1.87 5.12 12.61
C VAL A 72 -0.50 5.26 11.97
N PHE A 73 -0.41 4.98 10.67
CA PHE A 73 0.85 5.04 9.94
C PHE A 73 1.45 6.46 10.01
N ARG A 74 0.63 7.48 9.72
CA ARG A 74 1.09 8.87 9.71
C ARG A 74 1.45 9.38 11.08
N SER A 75 0.74 8.94 12.12
CA SER A 75 0.93 9.46 13.47
C SER A 75 2.02 8.74 14.26
N ILE A 76 2.23 7.45 13.98
CA ILE A 76 3.12 6.62 14.81
C ILE A 76 4.36 6.18 14.04
N ILE A 77 4.18 5.69 12.81
CA ILE A 77 5.27 5.10 12.04
C ILE A 77 6.05 6.16 11.26
N CYS A 78 5.33 6.92 10.42
CA CYS A 78 5.94 7.92 9.54
C CYS A 78 5.61 9.33 10.03
N ARG A 79 6.35 9.81 11.03
CA ARG A 79 6.06 11.07 11.75
C ARG A 79 6.96 12.22 11.30
N ASP A 80 7.30 12.29 10.03
CA ASP A 80 8.23 13.30 9.51
C ASP A 80 9.58 13.25 10.23
N ARG A 81 10.06 12.05 10.51
CA ARG A 81 11.30 11.84 11.26
C ARG A 81 12.57 12.10 10.45
N GLY A 82 12.41 12.39 9.17
CA GLY A 82 13.53 12.69 8.31
C GLY A 82 14.16 11.46 7.65
N PHE A 83 15.04 11.75 6.70
CA PHE A 83 15.63 10.73 5.83
C PHE A 83 16.54 9.75 6.59
N ASN A 84 17.25 10.24 7.60
CA ASN A 84 18.11 9.38 8.41
C ASN A 84 17.33 8.30 9.15
N TYR A 85 16.15 8.63 9.63
CA TYR A 85 15.28 7.65 10.27
C TYR A 85 14.85 6.58 9.27
N CYS A 86 14.45 7.00 8.07
CA CYS A 86 14.05 6.06 7.02
C CYS A 86 15.16 5.07 6.69
N LEU A 87 16.39 5.54 6.56
CA LEU A 87 17.52 4.69 6.19
C LEU A 87 17.95 3.74 7.29
N ASN A 88 17.91 4.17 8.55
CA ASN A 88 18.57 3.46 9.63
C ASN A 88 17.64 2.76 10.61
N GLU A 89 16.40 3.22 10.72
CA GLU A 89 15.50 2.75 11.78
C GLU A 89 14.13 2.27 11.30
N CYS A 90 13.71 2.68 10.10
CA CYS A 90 12.37 2.35 9.62
C CYS A 90 12.30 0.95 9.02
N TYR A 91 11.54 0.06 9.65
CA TYR A 91 11.39 -1.31 9.15
C TYR A 91 10.66 -1.38 7.81
N ILE A 92 9.85 -0.38 7.50
CA ILE A 92 9.17 -0.29 6.21
C ILE A 92 10.19 -0.10 5.08
N HIS A 93 11.17 0.77 5.31
CA HIS A 93 12.27 0.97 4.37
C HIS A 93 13.06 -0.34 4.18
N ASP A 94 13.31 -1.07 5.26
CA ASP A 94 14.03 -2.34 5.20
C ASP A 94 13.34 -3.37 4.32
N ILE A 95 12.00 -3.38 4.31
CA ILE A 95 11.25 -4.27 3.44
C ILE A 95 11.34 -3.82 1.98
N ARG A 96 11.26 -2.52 1.74
CA ARG A 96 11.27 -1.96 0.39
C ARG A 96 12.57 -2.22 -0.36
N ILE A 97 13.70 -2.34 0.34
CA ILE A 97 14.99 -2.57 -0.32
C ILE A 97 15.13 -3.96 -0.94
N TYR A 98 14.28 -4.92 -0.57
CA TYR A 98 14.31 -6.27 -1.16
C TYR A 98 13.66 -6.35 -2.53
N THR A 99 13.05 -5.26 -3.01
CA THR A 99 12.33 -5.23 -4.29
C THR A 99 12.60 -3.91 -5.00
N ASP A 100 12.01 -3.78 -6.17
CA ASP A 100 12.00 -2.53 -6.91
C ASP A 100 11.03 -1.49 -6.33
N LEU A 101 10.44 -1.76 -5.15
CA LEU A 101 9.47 -0.85 -4.54
C LEU A 101 10.06 0.54 -4.25
N LEU A 102 11.36 0.62 -3.94
CA LEU A 102 12.02 1.89 -3.74
C LEU A 102 12.07 2.73 -5.02
N GLU A 103 12.34 2.08 -6.15
CA GLU A 103 12.47 2.74 -7.44
C GLU A 103 11.12 2.93 -8.12
N ASN A 104 10.21 1.98 -7.94
CA ASN A 104 8.93 1.92 -8.65
C ASN A 104 7.76 2.46 -7.85
N ARG A 105 8.02 3.31 -6.89
CA ARG A 105 6.98 4.08 -6.24
C ARG A 105 6.03 3.27 -5.39
N GLY A 106 6.47 2.14 -4.91
CA GLY A 106 5.73 1.49 -3.85
C GLY A 106 5.69 2.46 -2.68
N SER A 107 4.53 2.98 -2.33
CA SER A 107 4.43 3.92 -1.23
C SER A 107 4.79 3.23 0.09
N CYS A 108 5.27 3.99 1.06
CA CYS A 108 5.52 3.45 2.38
C CYS A 108 4.24 2.93 3.02
N PHE A 109 3.11 3.59 2.77
CA PHE A 109 1.83 3.13 3.28
C PHE A 109 1.41 1.80 2.67
N TYR A 110 1.62 1.62 1.36
CA TYR A 110 1.40 0.34 0.69
C TYR A 110 2.17 -0.79 1.38
N THR A 111 3.46 -0.56 1.63
CA THR A 111 4.32 -1.52 2.29
C THR A 111 3.87 -1.79 3.73
N TYR A 112 3.47 -0.75 4.45
CA TYR A 112 2.96 -0.87 5.80
C TYR A 112 1.70 -1.73 5.86
N LEU A 113 0.73 -1.48 4.98
CA LEU A 113 -0.47 -2.31 4.91
C LEU A 113 -0.12 -3.76 4.58
N GLY A 114 0.83 -3.96 3.67
CA GLY A 114 1.28 -5.30 3.32
C GLY A 114 1.84 -6.06 4.51
N THR A 115 2.64 -5.41 5.35
CA THR A 115 3.17 -6.05 6.56
C THR A 115 2.06 -6.49 7.51
N ILE A 116 1.03 -5.68 7.67
CA ILE A 116 -0.10 -6.02 8.54
C ILE A 116 -0.90 -7.17 7.94
N LEU A 117 -1.29 -7.06 6.66
CA LEU A 117 -2.22 -8.00 6.05
C LEU A 117 -1.59 -9.35 5.73
N LEU A 118 -0.32 -9.37 5.35
CA LEU A 118 0.37 -10.61 4.99
C LEU A 118 0.94 -11.34 6.18
N ASN A 119 1.25 -10.67 7.28
CA ASN A 119 1.77 -11.32 8.47
C ASN A 119 0.71 -12.07 9.28
N ASP A 120 -0.56 -11.79 9.06
CA ASP A 120 -1.66 -12.45 9.77
C ASP A 120 -2.10 -13.75 9.11
N VAL A 121 -1.34 -14.20 8.16
CA VAL A 121 -1.68 -15.43 7.41
C VAL A 121 -0.96 -16.64 8.01
#